data_108be14f1cba26112dd572211e551c4d
#
_entry.id   108be14f1cba26112dd572211e551c4d
#
_cell.length_a   1.000
_cell.length_b   1.000
_cell.length_c   1.000
_cell.angle_alpha   90.00
_cell.angle_beta   90.00
_cell.angle_gamma   90.00
#
_symmetry.space_group_name_H-M   'P 1'
#
loop_
_entity.id
_entity.type
_entity.pdbx_description
1 polymer ?
#
loop_
_entity_poly.entity_id
_entity_poly.type
_entity_poly.pdbx_seq_one_letter_code
_entity_poly.pdbx_strand_id
1 'polypeptide(L)'
;MKEVLKYYRDFPKEGIVFVDIIPFLQNKAVFKQLTAKVAEACTSPNIIAPEARGFLFAAPLLTEAEHVENIVPVRKSGKLPFAEGDLKEVLIEKEYGFDKLYYRASDIAAGKLVGDKFEVTILDDVLATGGTAEGLAESLESLKVMVDGKEYGVMVKEFVFIVEIEELGGKARLEKIAPVRSITVI
;
A
#
# COMPACT_ATOMS: atom_id res chain seq x y z
N MET A 1 -6.67 -17.06 -9.94
CA MET A 1 -6.66 -15.57 -9.82
C MET A 1 -6.30 -14.88 -11.14
N LYS A 2 -5.30 -15.35 -11.89
CA LYS A 2 -4.95 -14.74 -13.20
C LYS A 2 -6.10 -14.69 -14.19
N GLU A 3 -6.96 -15.71 -14.21
CA GLU A 3 -8.10 -15.84 -15.14
C GLU A 3 -9.17 -14.76 -14.94
N VAL A 4 -9.14 -14.05 -13.81
CA VAL A 4 -10.10 -12.99 -13.51
C VAL A 4 -9.64 -11.63 -14.06
N LEU A 5 -8.33 -11.47 -14.24
CA LEU A 5 -7.74 -10.21 -14.75
C LEU A 5 -8.14 -9.94 -16.18
N LYS A 6 -8.32 -8.66 -16.50
CA LYS A 6 -8.48 -8.19 -17.88
C LYS A 6 -7.28 -7.36 -18.28
N TYR A 7 -6.96 -7.39 -19.56
CA TYR A 7 -5.81 -6.70 -20.13
C TYR A 7 -6.25 -5.78 -21.23
N TYR A 8 -5.82 -4.53 -21.18
CA TYR A 8 -6.08 -3.52 -22.22
C TYR A 8 -4.75 -3.09 -22.82
N ARG A 9 -4.57 -3.33 -24.13
CA ARG A 9 -3.38 -2.89 -24.84
C ARG A 9 -3.48 -1.41 -25.16
N ASP A 10 -2.31 -0.74 -25.23
CA ASP A 10 -2.17 0.65 -25.60
C ASP A 10 -2.96 1.62 -24.68
N PHE A 11 -3.03 1.31 -23.39
CA PHE A 11 -3.66 2.16 -22.39
C PHE A 11 -2.72 2.37 -21.19
N PRO A 12 -2.57 3.63 -20.68
CA PRO A 12 -3.09 4.90 -21.18
C PRO A 12 -2.34 5.46 -22.39
N LYS A 13 -1.28 4.78 -22.84
CA LYS A 13 -0.42 5.14 -23.98
C LYS A 13 -0.09 3.90 -24.81
N GLU A 14 0.21 4.10 -26.11
CA GLU A 14 0.70 3.05 -27.00
C GLU A 14 1.90 2.31 -26.39
N GLY A 15 1.92 0.97 -26.55
CA GLY A 15 2.94 0.08 -26.02
C GLY A 15 2.73 -0.36 -24.57
N ILE A 16 1.78 0.21 -23.80
CA ILE A 16 1.49 -0.18 -22.43
C ILE A 16 0.34 -1.20 -22.40
N VAL A 17 0.54 -2.29 -21.67
CA VAL A 17 -0.53 -3.23 -21.34
C VAL A 17 -1.04 -2.93 -19.93
N PHE A 18 -2.24 -2.38 -19.86
CA PHE A 18 -2.90 -2.08 -18.57
C PHE A 18 -3.56 -3.33 -18.01
N VAL A 19 -3.30 -3.60 -16.74
CA VAL A 19 -3.91 -4.70 -16.00
C VAL A 19 -5.10 -4.18 -15.21
N ASP A 20 -6.29 -4.64 -15.56
CA ASP A 20 -7.52 -4.27 -14.89
C ASP A 20 -7.86 -5.27 -13.78
N ILE A 21 -7.89 -4.78 -12.56
CA ILE A 21 -8.19 -5.53 -11.35
C ILE A 21 -9.67 -5.41 -10.90
N ILE A 22 -10.45 -4.55 -11.57
CA ILE A 22 -11.86 -4.34 -11.22
C ILE A 22 -12.69 -5.62 -11.27
N PRO A 23 -12.44 -6.59 -12.17
CA PRO A 23 -13.15 -7.87 -12.14
C PRO A 23 -13.11 -8.61 -10.80
N PHE A 24 -12.09 -8.41 -9.97
CA PHE A 24 -12.08 -8.97 -8.60
C PHE A 24 -13.24 -8.45 -7.75
N LEU A 25 -13.66 -7.21 -7.95
CA LEU A 25 -14.75 -6.58 -7.22
C LEU A 25 -16.15 -6.95 -7.75
N GLN A 26 -16.21 -7.55 -8.94
CA GLN A 26 -17.45 -7.93 -9.62
C GLN A 26 -17.92 -9.35 -9.31
N ASN A 27 -17.14 -10.12 -8.53
CA ASN A 27 -17.45 -11.49 -8.15
C ASN A 27 -17.21 -11.71 -6.65
N LYS A 28 -18.29 -11.84 -5.90
CA LYS A 28 -18.26 -12.00 -4.44
C LYS A 28 -17.39 -13.18 -3.98
N ALA A 29 -17.47 -14.32 -4.67
CA ALA A 29 -16.72 -15.51 -4.27
C ALA A 29 -15.21 -15.32 -4.51
N VAL A 30 -14.84 -14.74 -5.64
CA VAL A 30 -13.46 -14.41 -5.98
C VAL A 30 -12.92 -13.36 -5.03
N PHE A 31 -13.69 -12.30 -4.74
CA PHE A 31 -13.28 -11.25 -3.82
C PHE A 31 -13.04 -11.79 -2.40
N LYS A 32 -13.93 -12.66 -1.90
CA LYS A 32 -13.74 -13.31 -0.60
C LYS A 32 -12.46 -14.15 -0.53
N GLN A 33 -12.18 -14.92 -1.58
CA GLN A 33 -10.93 -15.71 -1.66
C GLN A 33 -9.70 -14.80 -1.72
N LEU A 34 -9.78 -13.70 -2.47
CA LEU A 34 -8.71 -12.71 -2.56
C LEU A 34 -8.45 -12.07 -1.20
N THR A 35 -9.50 -11.59 -0.52
CA THR A 35 -9.38 -10.94 0.80
C THR A 35 -8.74 -11.87 1.82
N ALA A 36 -9.12 -13.16 1.85
CA ALA A 36 -8.49 -14.14 2.73
C ALA A 36 -6.98 -14.27 2.48
N LYS A 37 -6.56 -14.35 1.21
CA LYS A 37 -5.13 -14.40 0.85
C LYS A 37 -4.38 -13.13 1.22
N VAL A 38 -5.00 -11.96 1.05
CA VAL A 38 -4.41 -10.69 1.46
C VAL A 38 -4.28 -10.63 2.97
N ALA A 39 -5.27 -11.09 3.72
CA ALA A 39 -5.22 -11.18 5.18
C ALA A 39 -4.08 -12.08 5.69
N GLU A 40 -3.86 -13.22 5.03
CA GLU A 40 -2.72 -14.11 5.33
C GLU A 40 -1.36 -13.48 4.95
N ALA A 41 -1.32 -12.66 3.90
CA ALA A 41 -0.10 -12.02 3.44
C ALA A 41 0.30 -10.82 4.30
N CYS A 42 -0.66 -10.05 4.82
CA CYS A 42 -0.42 -8.92 5.72
C CYS A 42 -0.19 -9.44 7.14
N THR A 43 0.96 -9.14 7.74
CA THR A 43 1.30 -9.61 9.10
C THR A 43 1.41 -8.49 10.14
N SER A 44 1.31 -7.23 9.69
CA SER A 44 1.33 -6.06 10.58
C SER A 44 -0.09 -5.65 11.00
N PRO A 45 -0.24 -5.08 12.19
CA PRO A 45 -1.54 -4.56 12.65
C PRO A 45 -1.94 -3.25 11.95
N ASN A 46 -1.01 -2.56 11.31
CA ASN A 46 -1.24 -1.28 10.66
C ASN A 46 -1.01 -1.40 9.16
N ILE A 47 -1.99 -1.02 8.37
CA ILE A 47 -1.93 -1.10 6.90
C ILE A 47 -1.83 0.31 6.33
N ILE A 48 -0.85 0.56 5.50
CA ILE A 48 -0.70 1.79 4.71
C ILE A 48 -1.24 1.52 3.31
N ALA A 49 -2.26 2.24 2.90
CA ALA A 49 -2.92 1.99 1.61
C ALA A 49 -2.97 3.26 0.74
N PRO A 50 -2.33 3.24 -0.45
CA PRO A 50 -2.42 4.35 -1.41
C PRO A 50 -3.79 4.44 -2.10
N GLU A 51 -4.22 5.68 -2.39
CA GLU A 51 -5.42 5.90 -3.19
C GLU A 51 -5.21 5.53 -4.66
N ALA A 52 -6.24 5.07 -5.34
CA ALA A 52 -7.58 4.82 -4.83
C ALA A 52 -7.83 3.32 -4.66
N ARG A 53 -7.16 2.47 -5.45
CA ARG A 53 -7.46 1.04 -5.53
C ARG A 53 -6.92 0.26 -4.33
N GLY A 54 -5.81 0.69 -3.74
CA GLY A 54 -5.30 0.11 -2.49
C GLY A 54 -6.35 0.09 -1.38
N PHE A 55 -7.20 1.13 -1.27
CA PHE A 55 -8.28 1.19 -0.28
C PHE A 55 -9.29 0.05 -0.38
N LEU A 56 -9.59 -0.39 -1.61
CA LEU A 56 -10.59 -1.42 -1.89
C LEU A 56 -10.18 -2.78 -1.31
N PHE A 57 -8.89 -3.03 -1.21
CA PHE A 57 -8.34 -4.29 -0.71
C PHE A 57 -7.89 -4.19 0.75
N ALA A 58 -7.58 -2.97 1.23
CA ALA A 58 -7.22 -2.74 2.63
C ALA A 58 -8.46 -2.74 3.55
N ALA A 59 -9.53 -2.03 3.18
CA ALA A 59 -10.71 -1.86 4.03
C ALA A 59 -11.33 -3.18 4.53
N PRO A 60 -11.47 -4.24 3.71
CA PRO A 60 -12.00 -5.53 4.17
C PRO A 60 -11.15 -6.20 5.26
N LEU A 61 -9.86 -5.86 5.39
CA LEU A 61 -8.97 -6.49 6.38
C LEU A 61 -9.38 -6.15 7.82
N LEU A 62 -10.02 -5.00 8.06
CA LEU A 62 -10.54 -4.66 9.39
C LEU A 62 -11.61 -5.63 9.90
N THR A 63 -12.24 -6.39 9.01
CA THR A 63 -13.28 -7.36 9.38
C THR A 63 -12.85 -8.81 9.17
N GLU A 64 -11.88 -9.06 8.28
CA GLU A 64 -11.48 -10.41 7.87
C GLU A 64 -10.15 -10.86 8.50
N ALA A 65 -9.36 -9.93 9.07
CA ALA A 65 -8.06 -10.20 9.67
C ALA A 65 -8.02 -9.69 11.12
N GLU A 66 -8.12 -10.59 12.10
CA GLU A 66 -8.20 -10.25 13.54
C GLU A 66 -7.01 -9.41 14.03
N HIS A 67 -5.85 -9.54 13.40
CA HIS A 67 -4.64 -8.81 13.79
C HIS A 67 -4.55 -7.39 13.20
N VAL A 68 -5.35 -7.06 12.18
CA VAL A 68 -5.36 -5.73 11.56
C VAL A 68 -6.27 -4.81 12.37
N GLU A 69 -5.69 -3.75 12.91
CA GLU A 69 -6.36 -2.81 13.80
C GLU A 69 -6.48 -1.39 13.22
N ASN A 70 -5.64 -1.05 12.23
CA ASN A 70 -5.59 0.30 11.68
C ASN A 70 -5.30 0.31 10.19
N ILE A 71 -5.95 1.24 9.46
CA ILE A 71 -5.65 1.52 8.05
C ILE A 71 -5.36 3.00 7.91
N VAL A 72 -4.19 3.32 7.39
CA VAL A 72 -3.74 4.68 7.11
C VAL A 72 -3.92 4.96 5.62
N PRO A 73 -4.82 5.85 5.23
CA PRO A 73 -5.04 6.20 3.84
C PRO A 73 -3.95 7.16 3.36
N VAL A 74 -3.31 6.84 2.25
CA VAL A 74 -2.38 7.73 1.57
C VAL A 74 -3.07 8.36 0.37
N ARG A 75 -3.12 9.69 0.32
CA ARG A 75 -3.96 10.45 -0.61
C ARG A 75 -3.16 11.42 -1.49
N LYS A 76 -3.71 11.75 -2.64
CA LYS A 76 -3.22 12.85 -3.48
C LYS A 76 -3.52 14.20 -2.84
N SER A 77 -2.86 15.24 -3.33
CA SER A 77 -3.00 16.61 -2.82
C SER A 77 -4.47 17.06 -2.71
N GLY A 78 -4.78 17.74 -1.60
CA GLY A 78 -6.11 18.31 -1.34
C GLY A 78 -7.19 17.29 -0.96
N LYS A 79 -6.84 16.03 -0.66
CA LYS A 79 -7.81 14.96 -0.33
C LYS A 79 -7.85 14.56 1.15
N LEU A 80 -6.93 15.09 1.97
CA LEU A 80 -6.88 14.85 3.42
C LEU A 80 -7.05 16.16 4.17
N PRO A 81 -8.00 16.28 5.12
CA PRO A 81 -7.96 17.34 6.12
C PRO A 81 -6.82 17.07 7.11
N PHE A 82 -6.15 18.10 7.59
CA PHE A 82 -5.01 17.96 8.50
C PHE A 82 -4.90 19.11 9.48
N ALA A 83 -4.30 18.86 10.65
CA ALA A 83 -3.84 19.88 11.56
C ALA A 83 -2.42 20.34 11.19
N GLU A 84 -2.00 21.50 11.66
CA GLU A 84 -0.66 22.03 11.41
C GLU A 84 0.41 21.02 11.88
N GLY A 85 1.39 20.74 11.01
CA GLY A 85 2.48 19.79 11.27
C GLY A 85 2.15 18.30 11.11
N ASP A 86 0.87 17.93 10.99
CA ASP A 86 0.43 16.52 10.91
C ASP A 86 0.60 15.91 9.52
N LEU A 87 0.44 16.70 8.46
CA LEU A 87 0.53 16.20 7.08
C LEU A 87 1.97 15.91 6.68
N LYS A 88 2.21 14.72 6.14
CA LYS A 88 3.49 14.30 5.58
C LYS A 88 3.37 14.18 4.08
N GLU A 89 4.30 14.81 3.36
CA GLU A 89 4.40 14.75 1.91
C GLU A 89 5.38 13.67 1.50
N VAL A 90 5.00 12.87 0.51
CA VAL A 90 5.85 11.87 -0.14
C VAL A 90 6.03 12.27 -1.59
N LEU A 91 7.28 12.46 -2.00
CA LEU A 91 7.64 12.72 -3.39
C LEU A 91 7.94 11.40 -4.09
N ILE A 92 7.24 11.11 -5.18
CA ILE A 92 7.44 9.92 -5.99
C ILE A 92 8.01 10.35 -7.32
N GLU A 93 9.26 9.98 -7.56
CA GLU A 93 9.93 10.28 -8.82
C GLU A 93 9.32 9.49 -9.98
N LYS A 94 9.10 10.17 -11.09
CA LYS A 94 8.64 9.61 -12.36
C LYS A 94 9.58 10.02 -13.48
N GLU A 95 9.44 9.38 -14.64
CA GLU A 95 10.21 9.75 -15.85
C GLU A 95 10.06 11.23 -16.22
N TYR A 96 8.92 11.83 -15.90
CA TYR A 96 8.62 13.24 -16.15
C TYR A 96 7.99 13.89 -14.93
N GLY A 97 8.84 14.38 -13.99
CA GLY A 97 8.40 15.12 -12.80
C GLY A 97 8.16 14.25 -11.57
N PHE A 98 7.37 14.75 -10.64
CA PHE A 98 7.07 14.09 -9.37
C PHE A 98 5.56 13.98 -9.18
N ASP A 99 5.10 12.83 -8.70
CA ASP A 99 3.80 12.72 -8.04
C ASP A 99 3.96 13.01 -6.56
N LYS A 100 2.91 13.56 -5.96
CA LYS A 100 2.86 13.84 -4.54
C LYS A 100 1.75 13.04 -3.89
N LEU A 101 2.11 12.32 -2.85
CA LEU A 101 1.17 11.65 -1.97
C LEU A 101 1.30 12.21 -0.56
N TYR A 102 0.24 12.05 0.22
CA TYR A 102 0.13 12.62 1.56
C TYR A 102 -0.51 11.63 2.52
N TYR A 103 -0.01 11.59 3.74
CA TYR A 103 -0.64 10.89 4.86
C TYR A 103 -0.50 11.73 6.14
N ARG A 104 -1.24 11.38 7.18
CA ARG A 104 -1.15 12.06 8.47
C ARG A 104 -0.37 11.22 9.46
N ALA A 105 0.54 11.86 10.21
CA ALA A 105 1.26 11.19 11.30
C ALA A 105 0.29 10.74 12.41
N SER A 106 -0.78 11.49 12.65
CA SER A 106 -1.84 11.13 13.60
C SER A 106 -2.59 9.86 13.22
N ASP A 107 -2.75 9.53 11.94
CA ASP A 107 -3.36 8.26 11.51
C ASP A 107 -2.46 7.06 11.87
N ILE A 108 -1.15 7.23 11.85
CA ILE A 108 -0.20 6.20 12.31
C ILE A 108 -0.22 6.11 13.83
N ALA A 109 -0.25 7.28 14.52
CA ALA A 109 -0.33 7.35 15.98
C ALA A 109 -1.58 6.67 16.55
N ALA A 110 -2.68 6.65 15.80
CA ALA A 110 -3.91 5.95 16.16
C ALA A 110 -3.81 4.41 16.05
N GLY A 111 -2.74 3.92 15.44
CA GLY A 111 -2.52 2.50 15.23
C GLY A 111 -1.91 1.78 16.41
N LYS A 112 -1.58 0.51 16.21
CA LYS A 112 -1.01 -0.36 17.25
C LYS A 112 0.51 -0.33 17.25
N LEU A 113 1.08 -0.08 18.41
CA LEU A 113 2.51 -0.29 18.66
C LEU A 113 2.82 -1.78 18.78
N VAL A 114 3.93 -2.19 18.18
CA VAL A 114 4.52 -3.52 18.33
C VAL A 114 5.92 -3.33 18.92
N GLY A 115 6.07 -3.63 20.18
CA GLY A 115 7.28 -3.28 20.92
C GLY A 115 7.45 -1.77 21.05
N ASP A 116 8.47 -1.23 20.39
CA ASP A 116 8.85 0.21 20.39
C ASP A 116 8.64 0.91 19.04
N LYS A 117 7.91 0.28 18.11
CA LYS A 117 7.67 0.81 16.76
C LYS A 117 6.24 0.58 16.29
N PHE A 118 5.81 1.39 15.33
CA PHE A 118 4.65 1.10 14.51
C PHE A 118 5.08 0.22 13.34
N GLU A 119 4.85 -1.10 13.45
CA GLU A 119 5.02 -1.99 12.31
C GLU A 119 3.90 -1.76 11.31
N VAL A 120 4.25 -1.60 10.03
CA VAL A 120 3.28 -1.32 8.96
C VAL A 120 3.48 -2.26 7.77
N THR A 121 2.38 -2.66 7.14
CA THR A 121 2.35 -3.27 5.81
C THR A 121 1.94 -2.21 4.79
N ILE A 122 2.71 -2.01 3.72
CA ILE A 122 2.26 -1.21 2.57
C ILE A 122 1.50 -2.15 1.64
N LEU A 123 0.19 -1.89 1.47
CA LEU A 123 -0.72 -2.68 0.64
C LEU A 123 -1.22 -1.85 -0.54
N ASP A 124 -0.91 -2.29 -1.76
CA ASP A 124 -1.44 -1.67 -2.98
C ASP A 124 -1.94 -2.72 -3.97
N ASP A 125 -2.60 -2.27 -5.03
CA ASP A 125 -3.23 -3.16 -6.01
C ASP A 125 -2.23 -3.75 -7.02
N VAL A 126 -1.36 -2.95 -7.61
CA VAL A 126 -0.45 -3.40 -8.67
C VAL A 126 1.00 -2.98 -8.39
N LEU A 127 1.87 -3.96 -8.32
CA LEU A 127 3.31 -3.76 -8.34
C LEU A 127 3.80 -3.73 -9.79
N ALA A 128 4.18 -2.54 -10.24
CA ALA A 128 4.88 -2.33 -11.50
C ALA A 128 6.39 -2.12 -11.21
N THR A 129 6.91 -0.92 -11.30
CA THR A 129 8.31 -0.60 -11.01
C THR A 129 8.64 -0.42 -9.53
N GLY A 130 7.63 -0.36 -8.66
CA GLY A 130 7.78 -0.22 -7.21
C GLY A 130 8.06 1.19 -6.68
N GLY A 131 8.20 2.20 -7.54
CA GLY A 131 8.59 3.55 -7.13
C GLY A 131 7.65 4.21 -6.10
N THR A 132 6.33 3.99 -6.23
CA THR A 132 5.36 4.51 -5.25
C THR A 132 5.55 3.91 -3.86
N ALA A 133 5.70 2.59 -3.80
CA ALA A 133 5.85 1.88 -2.53
C ALA A 133 7.23 2.16 -1.88
N GLU A 134 8.28 2.31 -2.68
CA GLU A 134 9.61 2.69 -2.20
C GLU A 134 9.60 4.10 -1.58
N GLY A 135 9.09 5.11 -2.29
CA GLY A 135 9.01 6.47 -1.74
C GLY A 135 8.16 6.56 -0.47
N LEU A 136 7.06 5.77 -0.39
CA LEU A 136 6.28 5.63 0.83
C LEU A 136 7.08 5.01 1.97
N ALA A 137 7.82 3.94 1.71
CA ALA A 137 8.63 3.26 2.71
C ALA A 137 9.71 4.18 3.28
N GLU A 138 10.45 4.89 2.43
CA GLU A 138 11.48 5.85 2.84
C GLU A 138 10.90 6.96 3.74
N SER A 139 9.74 7.50 3.35
CA SER A 139 9.05 8.53 4.14
C SER A 139 8.60 8.00 5.50
N LEU A 140 8.03 6.79 5.54
CA LEU A 140 7.55 6.16 6.78
C LEU A 140 8.69 5.82 7.73
N GLU A 141 9.78 5.23 7.24
CA GLU A 141 10.91 4.84 8.07
C GLU A 141 11.69 6.04 8.65
N SER A 142 11.63 7.19 7.97
CA SER A 142 12.18 8.46 8.49
C SER A 142 11.28 9.13 9.53
N LEU A 143 10.01 8.72 9.63
CA LEU A 143 9.02 9.36 10.48
C LEU A 143 9.23 9.02 11.96
N LYS A 144 9.08 10.06 12.80
CA LYS A 144 8.91 9.94 14.22
C LYS A 144 7.49 10.36 14.61
N VAL A 145 6.81 9.51 15.35
CA VAL A 145 5.42 9.68 15.76
C VAL A 145 5.37 9.91 17.26
N MET A 146 4.70 10.98 17.68
CA MET A 146 4.51 11.30 19.10
C MET A 146 3.24 10.66 19.64
N VAL A 147 3.36 9.88 20.70
CA VAL A 147 2.22 9.33 21.45
C VAL A 147 2.49 9.52 22.95
N ASP A 148 1.59 10.18 23.64
CA ASP A 148 1.67 10.45 25.09
C ASP A 148 3.02 11.06 25.53
N GLY A 149 3.55 11.99 24.70
CA GLY A 149 4.81 12.68 24.98
C GLY A 149 6.07 11.86 24.72
N LYS A 150 5.94 10.65 24.18
CA LYS A 150 7.07 9.79 23.79
C LYS A 150 7.12 9.61 22.28
N GLU A 151 8.34 9.57 21.74
CA GLU A 151 8.62 9.42 20.31
C GLU A 151 8.82 7.95 19.94
N TYR A 152 8.16 7.51 18.85
CA TYR A 152 8.23 6.17 18.31
C TYR A 152 8.56 6.18 16.82
N GLY A 153 9.37 5.22 16.38
CA GLY A 153 9.65 5.02 14.95
C GLY A 153 8.57 4.23 14.23
N VAL A 154 8.59 4.31 12.92
CA VAL A 154 7.80 3.44 12.03
C VAL A 154 8.74 2.44 11.36
N MET A 155 8.27 1.22 11.13
CA MET A 155 9.02 0.16 10.45
C MET A 155 8.14 -0.46 9.37
N VAL A 156 8.58 -0.41 8.12
CA VAL A 156 7.94 -1.16 7.04
C VAL A 156 8.33 -2.62 7.18
N LYS A 157 7.39 -3.46 7.57
CA LYS A 157 7.60 -4.88 7.80
C LYS A 157 7.55 -5.68 6.52
N GLU A 158 6.67 -5.28 5.60
CA GLU A 158 6.46 -5.96 4.33
C GLU A 158 5.68 -5.09 3.34
N PHE A 159 5.75 -5.49 2.08
CA PHE A 159 4.90 -5.00 1.00
C PHE A 159 3.98 -6.12 0.55
N VAL A 160 2.71 -5.78 0.33
CA VAL A 160 1.71 -6.73 -0.20
C VAL A 160 1.03 -6.12 -1.42
N PHE A 161 0.95 -6.90 -2.51
CA PHE A 161 0.30 -6.48 -3.76
C PHE A 161 -0.69 -7.53 -4.23
N ILE A 162 -1.78 -7.07 -4.84
CA ILE A 162 -2.77 -7.96 -5.45
C ILE A 162 -2.20 -8.57 -6.73
N VAL A 163 -1.54 -7.76 -7.55
CA VAL A 163 -0.90 -8.19 -8.80
C VAL A 163 0.52 -7.67 -8.88
N GLU A 164 1.44 -8.51 -9.30
CA GLU A 164 2.82 -8.15 -9.66
C GLU A 164 3.02 -8.33 -11.15
N ILE A 165 3.57 -7.30 -11.82
CA ILE A 165 4.06 -7.37 -13.19
C ILE A 165 5.55 -7.68 -13.12
N GLU A 166 5.90 -8.98 -13.21
CA GLU A 166 7.24 -9.49 -12.91
C GLU A 166 8.33 -8.83 -13.77
N GLU A 167 8.07 -8.65 -15.06
CA GLU A 167 9.02 -8.07 -16.02
C GLU A 167 9.45 -6.62 -15.70
N LEU A 168 8.68 -5.89 -14.87
CA LEU A 168 9.00 -4.52 -14.48
C LEU A 168 9.94 -4.41 -13.28
N GLY A 169 10.30 -5.53 -12.66
CA GLY A 169 11.37 -5.62 -11.65
C GLY A 169 11.08 -4.94 -10.32
N GLY A 170 9.85 -4.51 -10.06
CA GLY A 170 9.48 -3.79 -8.83
C GLY A 170 9.74 -4.58 -7.56
N LYS A 171 9.58 -5.89 -7.60
CA LYS A 171 9.87 -6.78 -6.47
C LYS A 171 11.33 -6.71 -6.03
N ALA A 172 12.27 -6.87 -6.95
CA ALA A 172 13.70 -6.83 -6.65
C ALA A 172 14.14 -5.45 -6.11
N ARG A 173 13.42 -4.39 -6.48
CA ARG A 173 13.63 -3.03 -5.95
C ARG A 173 13.22 -2.95 -4.48
N LEU A 174 12.01 -3.40 -4.15
CA LEU A 174 11.43 -3.29 -2.81
C LEU A 174 12.00 -4.29 -1.80
N GLU A 175 12.45 -5.47 -2.24
CA GLU A 175 13.09 -6.48 -1.38
C GLU A 175 14.40 -6.00 -0.74
N LYS A 176 14.96 -4.88 -1.18
CA LYS A 176 16.09 -4.20 -0.52
C LYS A 176 15.68 -3.52 0.79
N ILE A 177 14.38 -3.25 0.98
CA ILE A 177 13.81 -2.59 2.15
C ILE A 177 13.13 -3.61 3.06
N ALA A 178 12.16 -4.36 2.52
CA ALA A 178 11.39 -5.34 3.26
C ALA A 178 10.85 -6.45 2.33
N PRO A 179 10.42 -7.60 2.86
CA PRO A 179 9.84 -8.68 2.07
C PRO A 179 8.66 -8.23 1.21
N VAL A 180 8.57 -8.76 -0.01
CA VAL A 180 7.47 -8.48 -0.95
C VAL A 180 6.64 -9.74 -1.16
N ARG A 181 5.32 -9.60 -1.01
CA ARG A 181 4.34 -10.68 -1.25
C ARG A 181 3.33 -10.23 -2.28
N SER A 182 3.17 -11.02 -3.33
CA SER A 182 2.22 -10.75 -4.40
C SER A 182 1.22 -11.90 -4.51
N ILE A 183 -0.08 -11.59 -4.49
CA ILE A 183 -1.14 -12.61 -4.54
C ILE A 183 -1.21 -13.26 -5.91
N THR A 184 -0.90 -12.50 -6.95
CA THR A 184 -0.87 -12.98 -8.33
C THR A 184 0.33 -12.36 -9.05
N VAL A 185 1.14 -13.16 -9.73
CA VAL A 185 2.29 -12.72 -10.55
C VAL A 185 1.95 -12.93 -12.02
N ILE A 186 2.18 -11.93 -12.88
CA ILE A 186 1.93 -11.97 -14.33
C ILE A 186 3.14 -11.53 -15.11
#